data_e05b523620eec6721d716bc990d64b23
#
_entry.id   e05b523620eec6721d716bc990d64b23
#
_cell.length_a   1.000
_cell.length_b   1.000
_cell.length_c   1.000
_cell.angle_alpha   90.00
_cell.angle_beta   90.00
_cell.angle_gamma   90.00
#
_symmetry.space_group_name_H-M   'P 1'
#
loop_
_entity.id
_entity.type
_entity.pdbx_description
1 polymer ?
#
loop_
_entity_poly.entity_id
_entity_poly.type
_entity_poly.pdbx_seq_one_letter_code
_entity_poly.pdbx_strand_id
1 'polypeptide(L)'
;MQNADQDKSKPDQLGTAGEPDIEKLVRPVRRETPGNLSQQRDKAPGAHPMSITALASTGQQTRSIDKSSRLFLSVMTWEFRRFRASRLFWFQALGLFGFLLLMTWALHVPDQISAGVAGGGGGGEPLSGFVAGTSAGGLLRTLPIILVVLALLLPFVTADGVTRDLNRRTHELLMTTALPTWAYVWGRYLAGLVMSLGLALLLLASTLGMGWLLHLTVTDYPAPEIGNVLLLWVGMAISATILVSNFGFALSTLLPRLSTLVKVVIMVMWIVGGLVIPLGLGGTTPPAWYVNWDPTSGITALGLLPAYAIHLGPTITNEAQFQQFILSVENKVPDLAGWFAPHLLLAGVSLVLVLVAALAFQRSRDTLS
;
A
#
# COMPACT_ATOMS: atom_id res chain seq x y z
N MET A 1 -18.79 37.85 -47.63
CA MET A 1 -19.12 37.23 -48.94
C MET A 1 -18.90 35.74 -48.77
N GLN A 2 -20.05 35.01 -48.78
CA GLN A 2 -20.32 33.72 -49.41
C GLN A 2 -19.59 32.51 -48.81
N ASN A 3 -20.15 31.43 -48.52
CA ASN A 3 -21.49 30.72 -48.52
C ASN A 3 -21.22 29.45 -47.74
N ALA A 4 -21.97 29.07 -46.71
CA ALA A 4 -23.10 28.16 -46.81
C ALA A 4 -22.80 26.88 -47.61
N ASP A 5 -22.68 25.74 -46.89
CA ASP A 5 -23.41 24.55 -47.34
C ASP A 5 -23.67 23.61 -46.15
N GLN A 6 -24.97 23.34 -46.02
CA GLN A 6 -25.57 22.34 -45.15
C GLN A 6 -25.43 20.99 -45.84
N ASP A 7 -24.90 19.99 -45.13
CA ASP A 7 -25.15 18.61 -45.51
C ASP A 7 -25.88 17.88 -44.36
N LYS A 8 -27.16 17.61 -44.66
CA LYS A 8 -28.08 16.81 -43.86
C LYS A 8 -27.86 15.34 -44.28
N SER A 9 -27.22 14.54 -43.47
CA SER A 9 -27.26 13.09 -43.64
C SER A 9 -28.09 12.41 -42.52
N LYS A 10 -29.06 11.64 -43.01
CA LYS A 10 -30.08 10.80 -42.38
C LYS A 10 -29.60 10.00 -41.16
N PRO A 11 -30.52 9.75 -40.18
CA PRO A 11 -30.29 8.73 -39.17
C PRO A 11 -30.59 7.34 -39.74
N ASP A 12 -29.60 6.47 -39.74
CA ASP A 12 -29.73 5.05 -40.00
C ASP A 12 -30.49 4.36 -38.87
N GLN A 13 -31.54 3.65 -39.27
CA GLN A 13 -32.32 2.77 -38.43
C GLN A 13 -31.48 1.58 -37.99
N LEU A 14 -31.07 1.55 -36.73
CA LEU A 14 -30.52 0.34 -36.11
C LEU A 14 -31.64 -0.60 -35.76
N GLY A 15 -31.57 -1.79 -36.36
CA GLY A 15 -32.50 -2.88 -36.19
C GLY A 15 -32.63 -3.32 -34.72
N THR A 16 -33.86 -3.52 -34.33
CA THR A 16 -34.27 -4.16 -33.09
C THR A 16 -33.79 -5.60 -33.09
N ALA A 17 -32.65 -5.81 -32.32
CA ALA A 17 -32.24 -7.16 -31.98
C ALA A 17 -33.19 -7.74 -30.95
N GLY A 18 -33.71 -8.93 -31.26
CA GLY A 18 -34.75 -9.62 -30.49
C GLY A 18 -34.37 -9.86 -29.03
N GLU A 19 -35.34 -9.57 -28.21
CA GLU A 19 -35.38 -9.83 -26.79
C GLU A 19 -35.30 -11.36 -26.55
N PRO A 20 -34.34 -11.88 -25.77
CA PRO A 20 -34.27 -13.30 -25.47
C PRO A 20 -35.42 -13.69 -24.54
N ASP A 21 -36.19 -14.66 -24.97
CA ASP A 21 -37.34 -15.29 -24.30
C ASP A 21 -36.90 -15.96 -22.98
N ILE A 22 -37.04 -15.22 -21.85
CA ILE A 22 -36.62 -15.64 -20.49
C ILE A 22 -37.61 -16.65 -19.88
N GLU A 23 -38.74 -16.93 -20.55
CA GLU A 23 -39.82 -17.76 -20.01
C GLU A 23 -39.54 -19.28 -20.03
N LYS A 24 -38.46 -19.73 -20.67
CA LYS A 24 -38.12 -21.16 -20.79
C LYS A 24 -37.14 -21.72 -19.71
N LEU A 25 -36.73 -20.96 -18.75
CA LEU A 25 -35.73 -21.39 -17.74
C LEU A 25 -36.27 -21.62 -16.32
N VAL A 26 -37.55 -21.48 -16.09
CA VAL A 26 -38.14 -21.80 -14.77
C VAL A 26 -38.59 -23.25 -14.77
N ARG A 27 -37.68 -24.17 -14.41
CA ARG A 27 -38.05 -25.54 -14.00
C ARG A 27 -38.69 -25.47 -12.61
N PRO A 28 -39.89 -26.04 -12.39
CA PRO A 28 -40.48 -26.08 -11.06
C PRO A 28 -39.68 -27.05 -10.18
N VAL A 29 -39.17 -26.53 -9.10
CA VAL A 29 -38.54 -27.33 -8.01
C VAL A 29 -39.67 -28.16 -7.36
N ARG A 30 -39.60 -29.48 -7.55
CA ARG A 30 -40.47 -30.47 -6.94
C ARG A 30 -40.31 -30.38 -5.41
N ARG A 31 -41.28 -29.85 -4.71
CA ARG A 31 -41.35 -29.90 -3.22
C ARG A 31 -41.62 -31.35 -2.84
N GLU A 32 -40.59 -32.02 -2.29
CA GLU A 32 -40.80 -33.25 -1.55
C GLU A 32 -41.41 -32.90 -0.18
N THR A 33 -42.57 -33.42 0.06
CA THR A 33 -43.33 -33.37 1.32
C THR A 33 -42.55 -34.13 2.39
N PRO A 34 -42.29 -33.58 3.60
CA PRO A 34 -41.66 -34.38 4.69
C PRO A 34 -42.67 -35.40 5.20
N GLY A 35 -42.31 -36.66 5.00
CA GLY A 35 -43.07 -37.77 5.56
C GLY A 35 -43.04 -37.76 7.07
N ASN A 36 -44.25 -37.92 7.58
CA ASN A 36 -44.61 -38.04 8.97
C ASN A 36 -44.00 -39.31 9.58
N LEU A 37 -42.94 -39.18 10.39
CA LEU A 37 -42.40 -40.22 11.27
C LEU A 37 -42.67 -39.86 12.73
N SER A 38 -43.93 -39.99 13.11
CA SER A 38 -44.32 -40.07 14.52
C SER A 38 -44.50 -41.55 14.90
N GLN A 39 -43.99 -41.88 16.10
CA GLN A 39 -44.19 -43.07 16.88
C GLN A 39 -43.31 -44.29 16.61
N GLN A 40 -42.28 -44.37 17.47
CA GLN A 40 -42.11 -45.58 18.27
C GLN A 40 -41.25 -45.23 19.50
N ARG A 41 -41.93 -44.98 20.58
CA ARG A 41 -41.35 -44.79 21.92
C ARG A 41 -41.69 -46.02 22.72
N ASP A 42 -40.80 -47.03 22.68
CA ASP A 42 -40.88 -48.15 23.63
C ASP A 42 -39.93 -47.89 24.81
N LYS A 43 -40.55 -48.03 25.96
CA LYS A 43 -39.99 -47.90 27.29
C LYS A 43 -39.02 -49.04 27.59
N ALA A 44 -37.79 -48.71 28.03
CA ALA A 44 -36.99 -49.59 28.86
C ALA A 44 -36.53 -48.81 30.12
N PRO A 45 -36.69 -49.33 31.33
CA PRO A 45 -36.31 -48.66 32.56
C PRO A 45 -34.91 -49.02 32.99
N GLY A 46 -34.14 -48.01 33.43
CA GLY A 46 -33.06 -48.18 34.40
C GLY A 46 -31.66 -48.43 33.82
N ALA A 47 -30.97 -47.35 33.42
CA ALA A 47 -29.53 -47.30 33.50
C ALA A 47 -29.14 -45.85 33.79
N HIS A 48 -28.44 -45.61 34.90
CA HIS A 48 -27.88 -44.31 35.26
C HIS A 48 -26.93 -43.84 34.14
N PRO A 49 -27.05 -42.64 33.59
CA PRO A 49 -26.09 -42.11 32.64
C PRO A 49 -24.88 -41.58 33.41
N MET A 50 -23.82 -42.38 33.49
CA MET A 50 -22.48 -41.85 33.76
C MET A 50 -22.08 -40.89 32.64
N SER A 51 -21.68 -39.72 33.07
CA SER A 51 -21.22 -38.54 32.37
C SER A 51 -20.25 -38.83 31.19
N ILE A 52 -20.76 -39.00 29.99
CA ILE A 52 -19.96 -39.02 28.75
C ILE A 52 -19.97 -37.64 28.07
N THR A 53 -20.52 -36.62 28.73
CA THR A 53 -20.72 -35.26 28.14
C THR A 53 -19.44 -34.41 28.08
N ALA A 54 -18.36 -34.82 28.78
CA ALA A 54 -17.14 -34.00 28.83
C ALA A 54 -16.15 -34.25 27.67
N LEU A 55 -16.21 -35.38 26.99
CA LEU A 55 -15.29 -35.69 25.89
C LEU A 55 -15.80 -35.29 24.50
N ALA A 56 -17.10 -34.99 24.36
CA ALA A 56 -17.68 -34.59 23.08
C ALA A 56 -17.47 -33.07 22.78
N SER A 57 -17.23 -32.25 23.82
CA SER A 57 -17.07 -30.79 23.65
C SER A 57 -15.74 -30.40 23.02
N THR A 58 -14.66 -31.12 23.30
CA THR A 58 -13.31 -30.78 22.79
C THR A 58 -13.17 -31.08 21.28
N GLY A 59 -13.80 -32.12 20.77
CA GLY A 59 -13.78 -32.49 19.36
C GLY A 59 -14.62 -31.56 18.46
N GLN A 60 -15.67 -30.95 19.02
CA GLN A 60 -16.52 -29.99 18.30
C GLN A 60 -15.86 -28.64 18.17
N GLN A 61 -15.10 -28.22 19.18
CA GLN A 61 -14.42 -26.94 19.21
C GLN A 61 -13.25 -26.88 18.21
N THR A 62 -12.47 -27.96 18.07
CA THR A 62 -11.38 -28.07 17.09
C THR A 62 -11.91 -28.08 15.64
N ARG A 63 -13.03 -28.75 15.37
CA ARG A 63 -13.66 -28.74 14.04
C ARG A 63 -14.21 -27.37 13.64
N SER A 64 -14.70 -26.58 14.59
CA SER A 64 -15.21 -25.23 14.32
C SER A 64 -14.10 -24.24 13.99
N ILE A 65 -12.93 -24.35 14.63
CA ILE A 65 -11.76 -23.50 14.39
C ILE A 65 -11.18 -23.79 12.99
N ASP A 66 -11.06 -25.07 12.60
CA ASP A 66 -10.55 -25.45 11.29
C ASP A 66 -11.46 -24.99 10.14
N LYS A 67 -12.78 -25.06 10.33
CA LYS A 67 -13.75 -24.53 9.37
C LYS A 67 -13.67 -23.01 9.23
N SER A 68 -13.45 -22.30 10.32
CA SER A 68 -13.38 -20.84 10.38
C SER A 68 -12.09 -20.32 9.70
N SER A 69 -10.95 -20.97 9.91
CA SER A 69 -9.69 -20.61 9.26
C SER A 69 -9.73 -20.84 7.74
N ARG A 70 -10.36 -21.91 7.28
CA ARG A 70 -10.56 -22.16 5.84
C ARG A 70 -11.43 -21.10 5.18
N LEU A 71 -12.47 -20.63 5.84
CA LEU A 71 -13.31 -19.54 5.33
C LEU A 71 -12.55 -18.23 5.22
N PHE A 72 -11.74 -17.88 6.22
CA PHE A 72 -10.85 -16.73 6.18
C PHE A 72 -9.88 -16.77 5.00
N LEU A 73 -9.16 -17.88 4.80
CA LEU A 73 -8.25 -18.07 3.66
C LEU A 73 -8.98 -18.03 2.32
N SER A 74 -10.21 -18.53 2.26
CA SER A 74 -11.06 -18.43 1.07
C SER A 74 -11.38 -16.99 0.68
N VAL A 75 -11.73 -16.14 1.67
CA VAL A 75 -11.95 -14.70 1.43
C VAL A 75 -10.68 -14.03 0.93
N MET A 76 -9.55 -14.31 1.57
CA MET A 76 -8.27 -13.75 1.19
C MET A 76 -7.86 -14.16 -0.23
N THR A 77 -8.02 -15.43 -0.58
CA THR A 77 -7.73 -15.96 -1.92
C THR A 77 -8.66 -15.37 -2.98
N TRP A 78 -9.93 -15.16 -2.64
CA TRP A 78 -10.89 -14.51 -3.54
C TRP A 78 -10.48 -13.05 -3.82
N GLU A 79 -10.05 -12.29 -2.81
CA GLU A 79 -9.55 -10.93 -2.98
C GLU A 79 -8.28 -10.90 -3.85
N PHE A 80 -7.34 -11.81 -3.67
CA PHE A 80 -6.15 -11.89 -4.53
C PHE A 80 -6.52 -12.18 -5.99
N ARG A 81 -7.46 -13.09 -6.23
CA ARG A 81 -7.95 -13.36 -7.59
C ARG A 81 -8.60 -12.11 -8.21
N ARG A 82 -9.32 -11.33 -7.40
CA ARG A 82 -9.93 -10.07 -7.82
C ARG A 82 -8.87 -9.03 -8.21
N PHE A 83 -7.85 -8.82 -7.39
CA PHE A 83 -6.74 -7.91 -7.71
C PHE A 83 -6.01 -8.36 -8.97
N ARG A 84 -5.68 -9.64 -9.08
CA ARG A 84 -5.04 -10.20 -10.27
C ARG A 84 -5.89 -9.99 -11.55
N ALA A 85 -7.19 -10.05 -11.47
CA ALA A 85 -8.10 -9.81 -12.59
C ALA A 85 -8.34 -8.32 -12.88
N SER A 86 -7.93 -7.42 -11.99
CA SER A 86 -8.15 -5.98 -12.13
C SER A 86 -7.13 -5.35 -13.06
N ARG A 87 -7.59 -4.84 -14.22
CA ARG A 87 -6.74 -4.08 -15.15
C ARG A 87 -6.20 -2.80 -14.51
N LEU A 88 -7.01 -2.15 -13.66
CA LEU A 88 -6.59 -0.94 -12.95
C LEU A 88 -5.42 -1.20 -12.01
N PHE A 89 -5.44 -2.31 -11.27
CA PHE A 89 -4.34 -2.70 -10.38
C PHE A 89 -3.03 -2.88 -11.15
N TRP A 90 -3.06 -3.59 -12.27
CA TRP A 90 -1.88 -3.79 -13.11
C TRP A 90 -1.38 -2.49 -13.73
N PHE A 91 -2.28 -1.62 -14.18
CA PHE A 91 -1.91 -0.30 -14.67
C PHE A 91 -1.21 0.54 -13.58
N GLN A 92 -1.73 0.51 -12.35
CA GLN A 92 -1.10 1.18 -11.21
C GLN A 92 0.26 0.59 -10.86
N ALA A 93 0.38 -0.75 -10.80
CA ALA A 93 1.64 -1.42 -10.49
C ALA A 93 2.71 -1.17 -11.56
N LEU A 94 2.35 -1.27 -12.84
CA LEU A 94 3.26 -0.98 -13.96
C LEU A 94 3.62 0.51 -14.04
N GLY A 95 2.66 1.40 -13.80
CA GLY A 95 2.90 2.84 -13.73
C GLY A 95 3.87 3.21 -12.60
N LEU A 96 3.66 2.63 -11.40
CA LEU A 96 4.58 2.79 -10.28
C LEU A 96 5.97 2.26 -10.62
N PHE A 97 6.06 1.04 -11.16
CA PHE A 97 7.33 0.43 -11.55
C PHE A 97 8.09 1.30 -12.55
N GLY A 98 7.43 1.73 -13.63
CA GLY A 98 8.04 2.61 -14.64
C GLY A 98 8.46 3.96 -14.07
N PHE A 99 7.64 4.55 -13.20
CA PHE A 99 7.98 5.80 -12.50
C PHE A 99 9.24 5.64 -11.64
N LEU A 100 9.35 4.53 -10.90
CA LEU A 100 10.50 4.26 -10.04
C LEU A 100 11.79 4.03 -10.84
N LEU A 101 11.69 3.29 -11.94
CA LEU A 101 12.83 3.13 -12.87
C LEU A 101 13.28 4.48 -13.41
N LEU A 102 12.33 5.33 -13.82
CA LEU A 102 12.64 6.67 -14.34
C LEU A 102 13.28 7.56 -13.26
N MET A 103 12.77 7.53 -12.02
CA MET A 103 13.32 8.32 -10.91
C MET A 103 14.77 7.89 -10.58
N THR A 104 15.00 6.58 -10.45
CA THR A 104 16.35 6.08 -10.17
C THR A 104 17.32 6.37 -11.32
N TRP A 105 16.83 6.27 -12.57
CA TRP A 105 17.60 6.61 -13.75
C TRP A 105 17.91 8.11 -13.85
N ALA A 106 16.96 8.97 -13.54
CA ALA A 106 17.14 10.43 -13.60
C ALA A 106 18.24 10.95 -12.65
N LEU A 107 18.50 10.23 -11.57
CA LEU A 107 19.57 10.57 -10.62
C LEU A 107 20.98 10.14 -11.05
N HIS A 108 21.12 9.44 -12.17
CA HIS A 108 22.45 9.06 -12.67
C HIS A 108 23.18 10.22 -13.37
N VAL A 109 22.46 11.30 -13.67
CA VAL A 109 23.09 12.49 -14.29
C VAL A 109 24.09 13.07 -13.29
N PRO A 110 25.36 13.27 -13.67
CA PRO A 110 26.35 13.85 -12.78
C PRO A 110 25.85 15.23 -12.32
N ASP A 111 25.63 15.37 -11.02
CA ASP A 111 25.55 16.70 -10.46
C ASP A 111 26.94 17.29 -10.62
N GLN A 112 27.05 18.29 -11.49
CA GLN A 112 28.21 19.16 -11.49
C GLN A 112 28.17 19.91 -10.16
N ILE A 113 28.61 19.25 -9.13
CA ILE A 113 28.89 19.90 -7.85
C ILE A 113 30.10 20.77 -8.20
N SER A 114 29.80 21.99 -8.64
CA SER A 114 30.82 23.00 -8.78
C SER A 114 31.41 23.18 -7.38
N ALA A 115 32.49 22.47 -7.14
CA ALA A 115 33.31 22.68 -5.99
C ALA A 115 33.87 24.10 -6.14
N GLY A 116 33.07 25.07 -5.70
CA GLY A 116 33.58 26.39 -5.45
C GLY A 116 34.65 26.20 -4.41
N VAL A 117 35.90 26.14 -4.86
CA VAL A 117 37.07 26.19 -3.98
C VAL A 117 36.97 27.49 -3.21
N ALA A 118 36.35 27.41 -2.03
CA ALA A 118 36.31 28.52 -1.10
C ALA A 118 37.74 28.74 -0.61
N GLY A 119 38.44 29.65 -1.23
CA GLY A 119 39.73 30.13 -0.75
C GLY A 119 40.89 29.92 -1.69
N GLY A 120 41.14 30.88 -2.55
CA GLY A 120 42.42 31.06 -3.23
C GLY A 120 42.36 30.91 -4.74
N GLY A 121 42.45 31.99 -5.45
CA GLY A 121 42.49 32.23 -6.89
C GLY A 121 43.30 31.29 -7.77
N GLY A 122 42.84 30.09 -7.91
CA GLY A 122 43.36 29.13 -8.88
C GLY A 122 42.18 28.59 -9.69
N GLY A 123 42.17 28.82 -11.00
CA GLY A 123 41.17 28.30 -11.95
C GLY A 123 41.27 26.79 -12.09
N GLY A 124 40.93 26.04 -11.04
CA GLY A 124 40.77 24.61 -11.12
C GLY A 124 39.49 24.25 -11.87
N GLU A 125 39.56 23.29 -12.77
CA GLU A 125 38.36 22.75 -13.43
C GLU A 125 37.37 22.23 -12.39
N PRO A 126 36.04 22.42 -12.62
CA PRO A 126 35.02 21.91 -11.73
C PRO A 126 35.09 20.39 -11.69
N LEU A 127 35.30 19.82 -10.50
CA LEU A 127 35.30 18.37 -10.28
C LEU A 127 33.88 17.84 -10.45
N SER A 128 33.69 16.86 -11.29
CA SER A 128 32.43 16.18 -11.51
C SER A 128 32.34 14.89 -10.69
N GLY A 129 31.18 14.61 -10.13
CA GLY A 129 30.94 13.38 -9.39
C GLY A 129 29.47 12.98 -9.38
N PHE A 130 29.22 11.68 -9.18
CA PHE A 130 27.86 11.12 -9.16
C PHE A 130 27.36 10.94 -7.73
N VAL A 131 26.13 11.37 -7.50
CA VAL A 131 25.34 10.89 -6.37
C VAL A 131 24.56 9.68 -6.83
N ALA A 132 24.84 8.51 -6.28
CA ALA A 132 24.11 7.31 -6.66
C ALA A 132 22.67 7.36 -6.11
N GLY A 133 21.68 7.11 -6.97
CA GLY A 133 20.28 7.03 -6.57
C GLY A 133 19.96 5.93 -5.56
N THR A 134 20.90 5.00 -5.34
CA THR A 134 20.84 3.90 -4.37
C THR A 134 21.69 4.14 -3.12
N SER A 135 22.42 5.27 -3.03
CA SER A 135 23.08 5.70 -1.79
C SER A 135 22.05 6.16 -0.76
N ALA A 136 22.41 6.18 0.52
CA ALA A 136 21.52 6.66 1.57
C ALA A 136 21.10 8.13 1.35
N GLY A 137 22.04 9.00 1.01
CA GLY A 137 21.75 10.40 0.71
C GLY A 137 20.91 10.59 -0.54
N GLY A 138 21.20 9.83 -1.62
CA GLY A 138 20.40 9.84 -2.86
C GLY A 138 18.97 9.35 -2.63
N LEU A 139 18.79 8.28 -1.84
CA LEU A 139 17.47 7.78 -1.46
C LEU A 139 16.69 8.79 -0.60
N LEU A 140 17.33 9.44 0.36
CA LEU A 140 16.67 10.45 1.19
C LEU A 140 16.15 11.65 0.37
N ARG A 141 16.79 11.98 -0.76
CA ARG A 141 16.31 13.03 -1.67
C ARG A 141 15.08 12.60 -2.48
N THR A 142 14.96 11.34 -2.83
CA THR A 142 13.92 10.83 -3.72
C THR A 142 12.79 10.10 -3.02
N LEU A 143 13.08 9.48 -1.89
CA LEU A 143 12.13 8.65 -1.14
C LEU A 143 10.83 9.40 -0.78
N PRO A 144 10.84 10.68 -0.36
CA PRO A 144 9.61 11.42 -0.10
C PRO A 144 8.68 11.48 -1.32
N ILE A 145 9.22 11.75 -2.50
CA ILE A 145 8.44 11.79 -3.75
C ILE A 145 7.88 10.41 -4.06
N ILE A 146 8.71 9.38 -3.93
CA ILE A 146 8.34 7.98 -4.17
C ILE A 146 7.23 7.56 -3.20
N LEU A 147 7.34 7.91 -1.92
CA LEU A 147 6.33 7.59 -0.91
C LEU A 147 5.01 8.32 -1.13
N VAL A 148 5.06 9.57 -1.60
CA VAL A 148 3.84 10.28 -2.00
C VAL A 148 3.15 9.54 -3.14
N VAL A 149 3.86 9.16 -4.21
CA VAL A 149 3.27 8.40 -5.32
C VAL A 149 2.71 7.06 -4.83
N LEU A 150 3.44 6.34 -3.96
CA LEU A 150 2.94 5.11 -3.36
C LEU A 150 1.66 5.37 -2.55
N ALA A 151 1.64 6.40 -1.71
CA ALA A 151 0.49 6.78 -0.88
C ALA A 151 -0.73 7.24 -1.71
N LEU A 152 -0.52 7.76 -2.93
CA LEU A 152 -1.62 8.04 -3.86
C LEU A 152 -2.30 6.76 -4.36
N LEU A 153 -1.56 5.67 -4.49
CA LEU A 153 -2.07 4.40 -5.05
C LEU A 153 -2.70 3.49 -3.99
N LEU A 154 -2.13 3.45 -2.78
CA LEU A 154 -2.54 2.52 -1.72
C LEU A 154 -4.01 2.62 -1.29
N PRO A 155 -4.64 3.81 -1.18
CA PRO A 155 -6.05 3.91 -0.81
C PRO A 155 -6.99 3.26 -1.83
N PHE A 156 -6.62 3.16 -3.10
CA PHE A 156 -7.42 2.45 -4.11
C PHE A 156 -7.35 0.92 -3.94
N VAL A 157 -6.28 0.41 -3.32
CA VAL A 157 -6.13 -1.01 -3.00
C VAL A 157 -6.90 -1.36 -1.72
N THR A 158 -6.81 -0.54 -0.68
CA THR A 158 -7.26 -0.87 0.67
C THR A 158 -8.65 -0.33 1.02
N ALA A 159 -9.01 0.87 0.56
CA ALA A 159 -10.26 1.53 0.94
C ALA A 159 -11.51 0.90 0.34
N ASP A 160 -11.42 0.24 -0.81
CA ASP A 160 -12.57 -0.34 -1.51
C ASP A 160 -12.97 -1.74 -1.03
N GLY A 161 -12.26 -2.30 -0.05
CA GLY A 161 -12.49 -3.66 0.41
C GLY A 161 -13.96 -3.90 0.84
N VAL A 162 -14.38 -3.24 1.91
CA VAL A 162 -15.72 -3.41 2.50
C VAL A 162 -16.74 -2.44 1.91
N THR A 163 -16.34 -1.19 1.65
CA THR A 163 -17.23 -0.12 1.18
C THR A 163 -17.88 -0.40 -0.18
N ARG A 164 -17.18 -1.10 -1.05
CA ARG A 164 -17.69 -1.47 -2.37
C ARG A 164 -18.93 -2.39 -2.28
N ASP A 165 -18.89 -3.33 -1.34
CA ASP A 165 -20.01 -4.26 -1.16
C ASP A 165 -21.18 -3.57 -0.46
N LEU A 166 -20.90 -2.65 0.47
CA LEU A 166 -21.93 -1.81 1.06
C LEU A 166 -22.63 -0.95 0.02
N ASN A 167 -21.88 -0.31 -0.88
CA ASN A 167 -22.42 0.53 -1.92
C ASN A 167 -23.21 -0.24 -2.99
N ARG A 168 -22.87 -1.52 -3.23
CA ARG A 168 -23.56 -2.38 -4.20
C ARG A 168 -24.71 -3.19 -3.60
N ARG A 169 -24.99 -3.03 -2.28
CA ARG A 169 -25.97 -3.84 -1.53
C ARG A 169 -25.69 -5.35 -1.57
N THR A 170 -24.51 -5.77 -2.04
CA THR A 170 -24.10 -7.17 -2.06
C THR A 170 -23.82 -7.70 -0.66
N HIS A 171 -23.68 -6.81 0.34
CA HIS A 171 -23.56 -7.17 1.73
C HIS A 171 -24.78 -7.94 2.24
N GLU A 172 -26.00 -7.66 1.77
CA GLU A 172 -27.22 -8.39 2.14
C GLU A 172 -27.09 -9.89 1.75
N LEU A 173 -26.60 -10.16 0.56
CA LEU A 173 -26.33 -11.54 0.09
C LEU A 173 -25.22 -12.21 0.92
N LEU A 174 -24.20 -11.45 1.32
CA LEU A 174 -23.13 -11.98 2.18
C LEU A 174 -23.62 -12.27 3.60
N MET A 175 -24.59 -11.50 4.11
CA MET A 175 -25.18 -11.74 5.42
C MET A 175 -26.08 -12.99 5.45
N THR A 176 -26.63 -13.43 4.31
CA THR A 176 -27.37 -14.70 4.24
C THR A 176 -26.44 -15.92 4.21
N THR A 177 -25.14 -15.73 4.01
CA THR A 177 -24.17 -16.81 4.03
C THR A 177 -23.69 -17.12 5.45
N ALA A 178 -23.29 -18.36 5.73
CA ALA A 178 -22.71 -18.78 7.00
C ALA A 178 -21.27 -18.26 7.23
N LEU A 179 -20.88 -17.14 6.57
CA LEU A 179 -19.55 -16.56 6.67
C LEU A 179 -19.45 -15.71 7.96
N PRO A 180 -18.53 -16.00 8.90
CA PRO A 180 -18.37 -15.18 10.09
C PRO A 180 -17.83 -13.79 9.74
N THR A 181 -18.40 -12.76 10.33
CA THR A 181 -18.08 -11.34 10.03
C THR A 181 -16.61 -11.03 10.19
N TRP A 182 -15.97 -11.60 11.23
CA TRP A 182 -14.55 -11.40 11.48
C TRP A 182 -13.69 -11.93 10.32
N ALA A 183 -13.98 -13.12 9.78
CA ALA A 183 -13.24 -13.71 8.68
C ALA A 183 -13.39 -12.88 7.40
N TYR A 184 -14.56 -12.28 7.19
CA TYR A 184 -14.82 -11.38 6.08
C TYR A 184 -14.01 -10.08 6.19
N VAL A 185 -14.09 -9.36 7.32
CA VAL A 185 -13.43 -8.07 7.51
C VAL A 185 -11.91 -8.22 7.52
N TRP A 186 -11.40 -9.15 8.35
CA TRP A 186 -9.96 -9.38 8.46
C TRP A 186 -9.36 -10.01 7.21
N GLY A 187 -10.10 -10.88 6.51
CA GLY A 187 -9.66 -11.47 5.25
C GLY A 187 -9.44 -10.41 4.17
N ARG A 188 -10.34 -9.43 4.10
CA ARG A 188 -10.21 -8.30 3.18
C ARG A 188 -9.11 -7.32 3.56
N TYR A 189 -9.04 -6.98 4.86
CA TYR A 189 -7.98 -6.12 5.37
C TYR A 189 -6.59 -6.70 5.08
N LEU A 190 -6.36 -7.97 5.47
CA LEU A 190 -5.05 -8.60 5.26
C LEU A 190 -4.73 -8.81 3.78
N ALA A 191 -5.70 -9.14 2.95
CA ALA A 191 -5.47 -9.22 1.51
C ALA A 191 -5.04 -7.85 0.94
N GLY A 192 -5.72 -6.76 1.32
CA GLY A 192 -5.36 -5.40 0.94
C GLY A 192 -3.96 -5.01 1.44
N LEU A 193 -3.64 -5.31 2.70
CA LEU A 193 -2.33 -5.03 3.30
C LEU A 193 -1.20 -5.81 2.58
N VAL A 194 -1.39 -7.09 2.30
CA VAL A 194 -0.40 -7.91 1.57
C VAL A 194 -0.18 -7.37 0.16
N MET A 195 -1.24 -6.95 -0.53
CA MET A 195 -1.10 -6.33 -1.86
C MET A 195 -0.36 -4.99 -1.78
N SER A 196 -0.61 -4.19 -0.74
CA SER A 196 0.10 -2.93 -0.49
C SER A 196 1.58 -3.15 -0.19
N LEU A 197 1.90 -4.17 0.62
CA LEU A 197 3.28 -4.59 0.86
C LEU A 197 3.94 -5.14 -0.40
N GLY A 198 3.18 -5.79 -1.29
CA GLY A 198 3.64 -6.20 -2.62
C GLY A 198 4.05 -5.02 -3.49
N LEU A 199 3.31 -3.90 -3.46
CA LEU A 199 3.70 -2.66 -4.12
C LEU A 199 4.95 -2.04 -3.49
N ALA A 200 5.08 -2.07 -2.16
CA ALA A 200 6.31 -1.65 -1.48
C ALA A 200 7.51 -2.54 -1.84
N LEU A 201 7.31 -3.85 -1.99
CA LEU A 201 8.35 -4.77 -2.47
C LEU A 201 8.73 -4.49 -3.93
N LEU A 202 7.77 -4.12 -4.78
CA LEU A 202 8.03 -3.70 -6.16
C LEU A 202 8.91 -2.45 -6.19
N LEU A 203 8.70 -1.51 -5.26
CA LEU A 203 9.56 -0.35 -5.06
C LEU A 203 10.99 -0.76 -4.75
N LEU A 204 11.22 -1.67 -3.81
CA LEU A 204 12.54 -2.18 -3.48
C LEU A 204 13.21 -2.83 -4.70
N ALA A 205 12.48 -3.72 -5.39
CA ALA A 205 12.98 -4.45 -6.53
C ALA A 205 13.35 -3.52 -7.70
N SER A 206 12.54 -2.49 -7.97
CA SER A 206 12.84 -1.51 -9.04
C SER A 206 14.04 -0.64 -8.70
N THR A 207 14.17 -0.17 -7.46
CA THR A 207 15.29 0.64 -7.00
C THR A 207 16.61 -0.13 -7.08
N LEU A 208 16.66 -1.35 -6.53
CA LEU A 208 17.84 -2.20 -6.61
C LEU A 208 18.14 -2.65 -8.05
N GLY A 209 17.12 -3.04 -8.81
CA GLY A 209 17.25 -3.49 -10.19
C GLY A 209 17.83 -2.40 -11.08
N MET A 210 17.32 -1.16 -10.96
CA MET A 210 17.85 -0.02 -11.73
C MET A 210 19.24 0.37 -11.25
N GLY A 211 19.52 0.34 -9.94
CA GLY A 211 20.87 0.59 -9.42
C GLY A 211 21.90 -0.40 -9.96
N TRP A 212 21.57 -1.69 -10.00
CA TRP A 212 22.43 -2.70 -10.62
C TRP A 212 22.57 -2.52 -12.13
N LEU A 213 21.49 -2.16 -12.83
CA LEU A 213 21.54 -1.89 -14.27
C LEU A 213 22.48 -0.72 -14.56
N LEU A 214 22.39 0.38 -13.81
CA LEU A 214 23.28 1.53 -13.97
C LEU A 214 24.73 1.17 -13.66
N HIS A 215 24.99 0.40 -12.61
CA HIS A 215 26.34 -0.08 -12.29
C HIS A 215 26.96 -0.91 -13.42
N LEU A 216 26.16 -1.67 -14.17
CA LEU A 216 26.63 -2.49 -15.28
C LEU A 216 26.76 -1.72 -16.61
N THR A 217 26.04 -0.61 -16.77
CA THR A 217 25.93 0.11 -18.05
C THR A 217 26.63 1.47 -18.05
N VAL A 218 26.81 2.10 -16.89
CA VAL A 218 27.45 3.40 -16.76
C VAL A 218 28.83 3.23 -16.12
N THR A 219 29.84 3.75 -16.79
CA THR A 219 31.23 3.70 -16.31
C THR A 219 31.33 4.41 -14.94
N ASP A 220 32.03 3.81 -14.02
CA ASP A 220 32.29 4.33 -12.66
C ASP A 220 31.06 4.54 -11.77
N TYR A 221 29.86 4.06 -12.19
CA TYR A 221 28.69 4.12 -11.34
C TYR A 221 28.80 3.09 -10.18
N PRO A 222 28.61 3.50 -8.91
CA PRO A 222 28.82 2.62 -7.76
C PRO A 222 27.75 1.51 -7.67
N ALA A 223 28.15 0.37 -7.12
CA ALA A 223 27.23 -0.70 -6.81
C ALA A 223 26.23 -0.27 -5.72
N PRO A 224 24.97 -0.74 -5.78
CA PRO A 224 23.98 -0.42 -4.77
C PRO A 224 24.38 -0.89 -3.37
N GLU A 225 24.32 -0.01 -2.38
CA GLU A 225 24.52 -0.31 -0.95
C GLU A 225 23.24 -0.95 -0.38
N ILE A 226 23.14 -2.29 -0.50
CA ILE A 226 21.92 -3.06 -0.16
C ILE A 226 21.49 -2.80 1.28
N GLY A 227 22.45 -2.66 2.23
CA GLY A 227 22.14 -2.41 3.64
C GLY A 227 21.39 -1.11 3.87
N ASN A 228 21.85 -0.01 3.26
CA ASN A 228 21.21 1.30 3.36
C ASN A 228 19.86 1.33 2.65
N VAL A 229 19.77 0.70 1.45
CA VAL A 229 18.51 0.59 0.72
C VAL A 229 17.47 -0.16 1.56
N LEU A 230 17.82 -1.31 2.14
CA LEU A 230 16.93 -2.09 3.00
C LEU A 230 16.54 -1.33 4.26
N LEU A 231 17.48 -0.66 4.91
CA LEU A 231 17.21 0.11 6.14
C LEU A 231 16.16 1.21 5.87
N LEU A 232 16.34 2.00 4.83
CA LEU A 232 15.41 3.07 4.45
C LEU A 232 14.08 2.50 3.95
N TRP A 233 14.11 1.39 3.22
CA TRP A 233 12.90 0.74 2.75
C TRP A 233 12.07 0.18 3.92
N VAL A 234 12.68 -0.56 4.86
CA VAL A 234 11.99 -1.08 6.05
C VAL A 234 11.52 0.07 6.95
N GLY A 235 12.39 1.03 7.20
CA GLY A 235 12.07 2.19 8.03
C GLY A 235 10.93 3.01 7.42
N MET A 236 11.12 3.56 6.26
CA MET A 236 10.20 4.56 5.69
C MET A 236 9.11 3.96 4.80
N ALA A 237 9.45 3.08 3.83
CA ALA A 237 8.46 2.60 2.88
C ALA A 237 7.45 1.62 3.48
N ILE A 238 7.88 0.67 4.31
CA ILE A 238 6.97 -0.27 4.97
C ILE A 238 6.10 0.45 5.99
N SER A 239 6.66 1.35 6.81
CA SER A 239 5.88 2.09 7.79
C SER A 239 4.81 2.98 7.13
N ALA A 240 5.16 3.74 6.09
CA ALA A 240 4.20 4.52 5.32
C ALA A 240 3.12 3.63 4.69
N THR A 241 3.50 2.47 4.13
CA THR A 241 2.56 1.51 3.54
C THR A 241 1.56 0.99 4.57
N ILE A 242 2.02 0.62 5.77
CA ILE A 242 1.15 0.15 6.86
C ILE A 242 0.20 1.27 7.29
N LEU A 243 0.71 2.48 7.53
CA LEU A 243 -0.09 3.62 7.96
C LEU A 243 -1.18 3.97 6.93
N VAL A 244 -0.82 4.15 5.66
CA VAL A 244 -1.79 4.48 4.59
C VAL A 244 -2.82 3.37 4.43
N SER A 245 -2.39 2.11 4.45
CA SER A 245 -3.28 0.96 4.29
C SER A 245 -4.28 0.85 5.44
N ASN A 246 -3.81 1.04 6.68
CA ASN A 246 -4.64 0.98 7.88
C ASN A 246 -5.65 2.14 7.91
N PHE A 247 -5.20 3.38 7.68
CA PHE A 247 -6.09 4.54 7.61
C PHE A 247 -7.07 4.42 6.45
N GLY A 248 -6.60 4.03 5.27
CA GLY A 248 -7.45 3.81 4.09
C GLY A 248 -8.57 2.80 4.37
N PHE A 249 -8.23 1.65 4.93
CA PHE A 249 -9.20 0.61 5.27
C PHE A 249 -10.15 1.04 6.39
N ALA A 250 -9.61 1.53 7.51
CA ALA A 250 -10.39 1.85 8.70
C ALA A 250 -11.36 3.01 8.45
N LEU A 251 -10.87 4.13 7.92
CA LEU A 251 -11.71 5.30 7.68
C LEU A 251 -12.77 5.03 6.61
N SER A 252 -12.45 4.30 5.55
CA SER A 252 -13.43 3.95 4.53
C SER A 252 -14.49 2.97 5.06
N THR A 253 -14.13 2.06 5.97
CA THR A 253 -15.07 1.14 6.61
C THR A 253 -16.00 1.88 7.59
N LEU A 254 -15.47 2.84 8.36
CA LEU A 254 -16.25 3.66 9.28
C LEU A 254 -17.15 4.67 8.57
N LEU A 255 -16.69 5.20 7.43
CA LEU A 255 -17.35 6.24 6.64
C LEU A 255 -17.65 5.76 5.22
N PRO A 256 -18.46 4.72 5.01
CA PRO A 256 -18.63 4.09 3.70
C PRO A 256 -19.20 5.03 2.64
N ARG A 257 -20.05 5.99 3.05
CA ARG A 257 -20.63 7.00 2.13
C ARG A 257 -19.61 8.03 1.67
N LEU A 258 -18.52 8.22 2.42
CA LEU A 258 -17.47 9.21 2.19
C LEU A 258 -16.14 8.55 1.74
N SER A 259 -16.16 7.31 1.27
CA SER A 259 -14.94 6.57 0.92
C SER A 259 -14.06 7.29 -0.12
N THR A 260 -14.66 7.99 -1.08
CA THR A 260 -13.94 8.82 -2.05
C THR A 260 -13.27 10.02 -1.37
N LEU A 261 -13.99 10.68 -0.45
CA LEU A 261 -13.42 11.80 0.33
C LEU A 261 -12.25 11.33 1.19
N VAL A 262 -12.36 10.16 1.83
CA VAL A 262 -11.27 9.55 2.61
C VAL A 262 -10.02 9.38 1.77
N LYS A 263 -10.14 8.84 0.56
CA LYS A 263 -9.02 8.69 -0.37
C LYS A 263 -8.37 10.04 -0.69
N VAL A 264 -9.19 11.04 -1.02
CA VAL A 264 -8.71 12.39 -1.33
C VAL A 264 -7.99 13.02 -0.13
N VAL A 265 -8.54 12.88 1.08
CA VAL A 265 -7.93 13.41 2.31
C VAL A 265 -6.57 12.76 2.57
N ILE A 266 -6.46 11.43 2.44
CA ILE A 266 -5.18 10.73 2.59
C ILE A 266 -4.18 11.22 1.54
N MET A 267 -4.60 11.34 0.28
CA MET A 267 -3.76 11.87 -0.80
C MET A 267 -3.24 13.27 -0.47
N VAL A 268 -4.13 14.19 -0.13
CA VAL A 268 -3.77 15.59 0.20
C VAL A 268 -2.82 15.63 1.40
N MET A 269 -3.09 14.84 2.44
CA MET A 269 -2.23 14.77 3.62
C MET A 269 -0.80 14.32 3.26
N TRP A 270 -0.65 13.32 2.38
CA TRP A 270 0.67 12.85 1.94
C TRP A 270 1.37 13.83 1.00
N ILE A 271 0.66 14.48 0.08
CA ILE A 271 1.24 15.51 -0.78
C ILE A 271 1.72 16.70 0.07
N VAL A 272 0.87 17.17 0.98
CA VAL A 272 1.20 18.33 1.82
C VAL A 272 2.33 18.00 2.79
N GLY A 273 2.24 16.87 3.51
CA GLY A 273 3.27 16.44 4.49
C GLY A 273 4.58 16.01 3.82
N GLY A 274 4.50 15.26 2.73
CA GLY A 274 5.68 14.68 2.07
C GLY A 274 6.40 15.61 1.10
N LEU A 275 5.71 16.62 0.53
CA LEU A 275 6.31 17.52 -0.46
C LEU A 275 6.16 19.00 -0.09
N VAL A 276 4.93 19.48 0.16
CA VAL A 276 4.68 20.93 0.28
C VAL A 276 5.36 21.51 1.52
N ILE A 277 5.20 20.85 2.68
CA ILE A 277 5.82 21.31 3.92
C ILE A 277 7.35 21.22 3.87
N PRO A 278 7.97 20.11 3.44
CA PRO A 278 9.42 20.03 3.28
C PRO A 278 9.99 21.10 2.33
N LEU A 279 9.32 21.33 1.19
CA LEU A 279 9.73 22.40 0.25
C LEU A 279 9.62 23.80 0.88
N GLY A 280 8.57 24.05 1.67
CA GLY A 280 8.38 25.32 2.38
C GLY A 280 9.40 25.54 3.52
N LEU A 281 9.93 24.46 4.10
CA LEU A 281 10.96 24.49 5.14
C LEU A 281 12.39 24.48 4.56
N GLY A 282 12.53 24.44 3.24
CA GLY A 282 13.83 24.36 2.56
C GLY A 282 14.82 25.40 3.09
N GLY A 283 16.02 24.93 3.47
CA GLY A 283 17.08 25.75 4.07
C GLY A 283 16.99 25.95 5.58
N THR A 284 15.95 25.44 6.26
CA THR A 284 15.85 25.42 7.73
C THR A 284 16.02 24.00 8.25
N THR A 285 16.65 23.84 9.41
CA THR A 285 16.72 22.54 10.10
C THR A 285 15.45 22.35 10.94
N PRO A 286 14.55 21.40 10.60
CA PRO A 286 13.37 21.16 11.41
C PRO A 286 13.75 20.62 12.79
N PRO A 287 12.94 20.88 13.85
CA PRO A 287 13.21 20.38 15.18
C PRO A 287 13.11 18.85 15.23
N ALA A 288 13.91 18.20 16.07
CA ALA A 288 14.04 16.74 16.13
C ALA A 288 12.69 16.02 16.38
N TRP A 289 11.81 16.59 17.20
CA TRP A 289 10.49 16.00 17.42
C TRP A 289 9.67 15.92 16.13
N TYR A 290 9.77 16.92 15.26
CA TYR A 290 9.03 16.96 14.00
C TYR A 290 9.63 15.94 13.00
N VAL A 291 10.96 15.86 12.92
CA VAL A 291 11.68 14.86 12.12
C VAL A 291 11.26 13.43 12.51
N ASN A 292 11.18 13.17 13.81
CA ASN A 292 10.92 11.83 14.35
C ASN A 292 9.44 11.39 14.24
N TRP A 293 8.48 12.33 14.23
CA TRP A 293 7.05 12.03 14.21
C TRP A 293 6.39 12.19 12.84
N ASP A 294 7.15 12.50 11.80
CA ASP A 294 6.62 12.71 10.46
C ASP A 294 6.18 11.39 9.80
N PRO A 295 4.86 11.12 9.64
CA PRO A 295 4.38 9.88 9.04
C PRO A 295 4.61 9.81 7.53
N THR A 296 4.91 10.96 6.89
CA THR A 296 5.09 11.07 5.44
C THR A 296 6.52 10.88 4.98
N SER A 297 7.47 10.89 5.94
CA SER A 297 8.93 10.82 5.74
C SER A 297 9.54 11.98 4.95
N GLY A 298 8.77 13.02 4.60
CA GLY A 298 9.27 14.19 3.88
C GLY A 298 10.14 15.08 4.77
N ILE A 299 9.64 15.42 5.97
CA ILE A 299 10.36 16.23 6.95
C ILE A 299 11.49 15.41 7.57
N THR A 300 11.27 14.10 7.76
CA THR A 300 12.32 13.16 8.21
C THR A 300 13.51 13.20 7.25
N ALA A 301 13.26 13.08 5.95
CA ALA A 301 14.33 13.17 4.94
C ALA A 301 15.03 14.53 4.97
N LEU A 302 14.26 15.63 5.03
CA LEU A 302 14.81 16.98 5.13
C LEU A 302 15.70 17.16 6.36
N GLY A 303 15.31 16.61 7.52
CA GLY A 303 16.08 16.67 8.76
C GLY A 303 17.36 15.84 8.75
N LEU A 304 17.39 14.75 7.97
CA LEU A 304 18.56 13.87 7.83
C LEU A 304 19.55 14.35 6.75
N LEU A 305 19.06 15.04 5.70
CA LEU A 305 19.90 15.51 4.58
C LEU A 305 21.11 16.37 4.98
N PRO A 306 21.10 17.24 6.01
CA PRO A 306 22.28 17.99 6.41
C PRO A 306 23.50 17.13 6.75
N ALA A 307 23.29 15.87 7.22
CA ALA A 307 24.38 14.93 7.49
C ALA A 307 25.11 14.45 6.22
N TYR A 308 24.50 14.68 5.04
CA TYR A 308 25.01 14.34 3.71
C TYR A 308 25.48 15.58 2.94
N ALA A 309 25.63 16.71 3.62
CA ALA A 309 26.20 17.90 3.00
C ALA A 309 27.68 17.68 2.68
N ILE A 310 28.04 17.91 1.43
CA ILE A 310 29.42 17.75 0.94
C ILE A 310 30.19 19.03 1.27
N HIS A 311 31.13 18.93 2.22
CA HIS A 311 32.08 19.99 2.53
C HIS A 311 33.44 19.61 1.99
N LEU A 312 33.88 20.24 0.92
CA LEU A 312 35.16 19.97 0.31
C LEU A 312 36.32 20.42 1.18
N GLY A 313 37.21 19.49 1.51
CA GLY A 313 38.48 19.81 2.12
C GLY A 313 39.54 20.18 1.05
N PRO A 314 40.61 20.91 1.42
CA PRO A 314 41.64 21.37 0.47
C PRO A 314 42.48 20.25 -0.13
N THR A 315 42.28 19.00 0.25
CA THR A 315 43.10 17.84 -0.13
C THR A 315 42.60 17.07 -1.35
N ILE A 316 41.43 17.41 -1.91
CA ILE A 316 40.85 16.70 -3.06
C ILE A 316 41.34 17.36 -4.34
N THR A 317 42.16 16.65 -5.10
CA THR A 317 42.82 17.18 -6.31
C THR A 317 42.42 16.52 -7.61
N ASN A 318 41.73 15.38 -7.57
CA ASN A 318 41.29 14.66 -8.76
C ASN A 318 39.87 14.10 -8.63
N GLU A 319 39.23 13.82 -9.77
CA GLU A 319 37.84 13.33 -9.86
C GLU A 319 37.64 11.98 -9.15
N ALA A 320 38.61 11.07 -9.19
CA ALA A 320 38.51 9.76 -8.53
C ALA A 320 38.47 9.91 -6.99
N GLN A 321 39.32 10.79 -6.43
CA GLN A 321 39.27 11.12 -4.98
C GLN A 321 37.96 11.80 -4.63
N PHE A 322 37.48 12.70 -5.49
CA PHE A 322 36.21 13.38 -5.28
C PHE A 322 35.04 12.40 -5.28
N GLN A 323 34.99 11.46 -6.24
CA GLN A 323 33.96 10.42 -6.28
C GLN A 323 34.01 9.51 -5.04
N GLN A 324 35.18 9.09 -4.59
CA GLN A 324 35.33 8.30 -3.36
C GLN A 324 34.86 9.08 -2.13
N PHE A 325 35.16 10.37 -2.09
CA PHE A 325 34.67 11.24 -1.01
C PHE A 325 33.14 11.37 -1.00
N ILE A 326 32.54 11.64 -2.18
CA ILE A 326 31.07 11.66 -2.32
C ILE A 326 30.46 10.35 -1.80
N LEU A 327 30.98 9.20 -2.24
CA LEU A 327 30.49 7.89 -1.81
C LEU A 327 30.62 7.67 -0.31
N SER A 328 31.71 8.13 0.30
CA SER A 328 31.91 8.00 1.74
C SER A 328 30.91 8.82 2.57
N VAL A 329 30.48 9.97 2.05
CA VAL A 329 29.45 10.81 2.67
C VAL A 329 28.07 10.26 2.40
N GLU A 330 27.76 9.97 1.15
CA GLU A 330 26.41 9.55 0.68
C GLU A 330 26.02 8.17 1.18
N ASN A 331 26.97 7.25 1.43
CA ASN A 331 26.72 5.93 1.99
C ASN A 331 26.74 5.86 3.51
N LYS A 332 26.89 6.99 4.19
CA LYS A 332 26.79 7.04 5.65
C LYS A 332 25.42 6.52 6.11
N VAL A 333 25.45 5.63 7.11
CA VAL A 333 24.21 5.09 7.67
C VAL A 333 23.40 6.21 8.31
N PRO A 334 22.11 6.40 7.93
CA PRO A 334 21.26 7.42 8.53
C PRO A 334 20.96 7.09 10.00
N ASP A 335 20.97 8.11 10.85
CA ASP A 335 20.56 7.96 12.26
C ASP A 335 19.03 7.98 12.36
N LEU A 336 18.45 6.80 12.50
CA LEU A 336 17.01 6.59 12.67
C LEU A 336 16.62 6.20 14.11
N ALA A 337 17.53 6.29 15.08
CA ALA A 337 17.28 5.83 16.45
C ALA A 337 16.06 6.50 17.10
N GLY A 338 15.91 7.81 16.95
CA GLY A 338 14.75 8.56 17.47
C GLY A 338 13.47 8.38 16.67
N TRP A 339 13.55 7.83 15.46
CA TRP A 339 12.45 7.70 14.51
C TRP A 339 11.60 6.44 14.74
N PHE A 340 12.20 5.30 15.12
CA PHE A 340 11.51 4.02 15.21
C PHE A 340 10.39 3.99 16.25
N ALA A 341 10.60 4.52 17.45
CA ALA A 341 9.63 4.46 18.53
C ALA A 341 8.32 5.22 18.19
N PRO A 342 8.36 6.47 17.69
CA PRO A 342 7.17 7.18 17.20
C PRO A 342 6.43 6.43 16.10
N HIS A 343 7.14 5.86 15.14
CA HIS A 343 6.50 5.16 14.01
C HIS A 343 5.87 3.82 14.41
N LEU A 344 6.48 3.08 15.34
CA LEU A 344 5.83 1.90 15.94
C LEU A 344 4.55 2.28 16.69
N LEU A 345 4.56 3.41 17.41
CA LEU A 345 3.37 3.90 18.08
C LEU A 345 2.28 4.31 17.07
N LEU A 346 2.64 5.06 16.02
CA LEU A 346 1.70 5.42 14.95
C LEU A 346 1.13 4.17 14.26
N ALA A 347 1.97 3.17 13.97
CA ALA A 347 1.52 1.89 13.42
C ALA A 347 0.55 1.18 14.37
N GLY A 348 0.84 1.16 15.67
CA GLY A 348 -0.04 0.61 16.70
C GLY A 348 -1.39 1.33 16.76
N VAL A 349 -1.39 2.66 16.79
CA VAL A 349 -2.61 3.48 16.78
C VAL A 349 -3.42 3.22 15.50
N SER A 350 -2.77 3.15 14.34
CA SER A 350 -3.46 2.86 13.08
C SER A 350 -4.10 1.47 13.06
N LEU A 351 -3.46 0.46 13.67
CA LEU A 351 -4.00 -0.88 13.81
C LEU A 351 -5.20 -0.92 14.78
N VAL A 352 -5.14 -0.17 15.89
CA VAL A 352 -6.29 0.00 16.79
C VAL A 352 -7.48 0.61 16.04
N LEU A 353 -7.26 1.56 15.15
CA LEU A 353 -8.32 2.13 14.32
C LEU A 353 -8.95 1.09 13.38
N VAL A 354 -8.14 0.18 12.80
CA VAL A 354 -8.66 -0.97 12.03
C VAL A 354 -9.52 -1.88 12.91
N LEU A 355 -9.07 -2.17 14.15
CA LEU A 355 -9.84 -2.98 15.09
C LEU A 355 -11.18 -2.31 15.43
N VAL A 356 -11.18 -1.02 15.70
CA VAL A 356 -12.41 -0.24 15.96
C VAL A 356 -13.36 -0.31 14.76
N ALA A 357 -12.83 -0.17 13.54
CA ALA A 357 -13.64 -0.28 12.32
C ALA A 357 -14.25 -1.68 12.16
N ALA A 358 -13.48 -2.74 12.45
CA ALA A 358 -13.95 -4.12 12.41
C ALA A 358 -15.07 -4.38 13.44
N LEU A 359 -14.93 -3.86 14.67
CA LEU A 359 -15.94 -3.98 15.73
C LEU A 359 -17.20 -3.17 15.40
N ALA A 360 -17.06 -1.97 14.85
CA ALA A 360 -18.19 -1.15 14.42
C ALA A 360 -18.98 -1.84 13.30
N PHE A 361 -18.30 -2.46 12.36
CA PHE A 361 -18.93 -3.24 11.29
C PHE A 361 -19.70 -4.45 11.84
N GLN A 362 -19.18 -5.14 12.86
CA GLN A 362 -19.85 -6.26 13.51
C GLN A 362 -21.13 -5.82 14.22
N ARG A 363 -21.10 -4.71 14.98
CA ARG A 363 -22.28 -4.18 15.67
C ARG A 363 -23.40 -3.76 14.72
N SER A 364 -23.06 -3.18 13.58
CA SER A 364 -24.07 -2.79 12.57
C SER A 364 -24.82 -3.99 12.00
N ARG A 365 -24.19 -5.16 11.97
CA ARG A 365 -24.83 -6.42 11.58
C ARG A 365 -25.84 -6.90 12.65
N ASP A 366 -25.43 -6.88 13.92
CA ASP A 366 -26.25 -7.39 15.03
C ASP A 366 -27.51 -6.55 15.27
N THR A 367 -27.51 -5.28 14.88
CA THR A 367 -28.68 -4.39 14.96
C THR A 367 -29.67 -4.56 13.81
N LEU A 368 -29.30 -5.26 12.74
CA LEU A 368 -30.13 -5.53 11.56
C LEU A 368 -30.70 -6.96 11.53
N SER A 369 -30.25 -7.84 12.42
CA SER A 369 -30.74 -9.21 12.64
C SER A 369 -31.74 -9.27 13.78
#